data_c6d47abe0901ef5f7d31c8d98e3ff18a
#
_entry.id   c6d47abe0901ef5f7d31c8d98e3ff18a
#
_cell.length_a   1.000
_cell.length_b   1.000
_cell.length_c   1.000
_cell.angle_alpha   90.00
_cell.angle_beta   90.00
_cell.angle_gamma   90.00
#
_symmetry.space_group_name_H-M   'P 1'
#
loop_
_entity.id
_entity.type
_entity.pdbx_description
1 polymer ?
#
loop_
_entity_poly.entity_id
_entity_poly.type
_entity_poly.pdbx_seq_one_letter_code
_entity_poly.pdbx_strand_id
1 'polypeptide(L)' 'MSQELLAIIEQIEREKGIKKEVMLEAVESAMLSAAKRVIDLKPEEEFKVEIDRNSGVIRAFRNGEQIGRAHV' A
#
# COMPACT_ATOMS: atom_id res chain seq x y z
N MET A 1 6.24 3.43 0.66
CA MET A 1 6.95 3.66 -0.61
C MET A 1 7.94 4.81 -0.43
N SER A 2 8.99 4.84 -1.25
CA SER A 2 9.96 5.93 -1.23
C SER A 2 9.40 7.19 -1.88
N GLN A 3 10.01 8.34 -1.56
CA GLN A 3 9.70 9.60 -2.22
C GLN A 3 9.98 9.53 -3.72
N GLU A 4 11.02 8.82 -4.12
CA GLU A 4 11.38 8.63 -5.53
C GLU A 4 10.29 7.85 -6.26
N LEU A 5 9.76 6.82 -5.66
CA LEU A 5 8.68 6.03 -6.25
C LEU A 5 7.38 6.83 -6.36
N LEU A 6 7.08 7.65 -5.35
CA LEU A 6 5.94 8.56 -5.42
C LEU A 6 6.10 9.57 -6.56
N ALA A 7 7.31 10.08 -6.78
CA ALA A 7 7.59 11.01 -7.88
C ALA A 7 7.37 10.34 -9.24
N ILE A 8 7.77 9.08 -9.38
CA ILE A 8 7.52 8.30 -10.60
C ILE A 8 6.02 8.12 -10.85
N ILE A 9 5.27 7.80 -9.80
CA ILE A 9 3.81 7.65 -9.88
C ILE A 9 3.16 8.95 -10.32
N GLU A 10 3.60 10.08 -9.77
CA GLU A 10 3.10 11.39 -10.15
C GLU A 10 3.41 11.73 -11.61
N GLN A 11 4.59 11.33 -12.09
CA GLN A 11 4.98 11.51 -13.49
C GLN A 11 4.08 10.69 -14.41
N ILE A 12 3.79 9.44 -14.06
CA ILE A 12 2.87 8.58 -14.83
C ILE A 12 1.48 9.20 -14.88
N GLU A 13 1.01 9.76 -13.77
CA GLU A 13 -0.26 10.48 -13.73
C GLU A 13 -0.30 11.61 -14.77
N ARG A 14 0.77 12.43 -14.81
CA ARG A 14 0.86 13.54 -15.76
C ARG A 14 0.94 13.09 -17.22
N GLU A 15 1.71 12.04 -17.49
CA GLU A 15 1.97 11.60 -18.86
C GLU A 15 0.91 10.67 -19.43
N LYS A 16 0.33 9.81 -18.60
CA LYS A 16 -0.61 8.78 -19.04
C LYS A 16 -2.05 9.03 -18.62
N GLY A 17 -2.29 10.02 -17.79
CA GLY A 17 -3.63 10.33 -17.30
C GLY A 17 -4.18 9.32 -16.31
N ILE A 18 -3.32 8.46 -15.73
CA ILE A 18 -3.72 7.51 -14.71
C ILE A 18 -3.58 8.19 -13.35
N LYS A 19 -4.67 8.28 -12.61
CA LYS A 19 -4.68 8.97 -11.33
C LYS A 19 -3.77 8.28 -10.31
N LYS A 20 -3.00 9.08 -9.58
CA LYS A 20 -2.12 8.63 -8.51
C LYS A 20 -2.87 7.74 -7.50
N GLU A 21 -4.07 8.14 -7.09
CA GLU A 21 -4.88 7.40 -6.13
C GLU A 21 -5.19 5.98 -6.62
N VAL A 22 -5.52 5.84 -7.90
CA VAL A 22 -5.80 4.52 -8.50
C VAL A 22 -4.56 3.63 -8.46
N MET A 23 -3.39 4.21 -8.79
CA MET A 23 -2.14 3.45 -8.76
C MET A 23 -1.77 3.02 -7.34
N LEU A 24 -1.95 3.90 -6.36
CA LEU A 24 -1.64 3.58 -4.96
C LEU A 24 -2.60 2.53 -4.40
N GLU A 25 -3.88 2.59 -4.75
CA GLU A 25 -4.84 1.56 -4.37
C GLU A 25 -4.47 0.20 -4.96
N ALA A 26 -3.99 0.17 -6.20
CA ALA A 26 -3.54 -1.06 -6.83
C ALA A 26 -2.32 -1.63 -6.11
N VAL A 27 -1.39 -0.79 -5.70
CA VAL A 27 -0.21 -1.22 -4.94
C VAL A 27 -0.62 -1.75 -3.57
N GLU A 28 -1.51 -1.06 -2.86
CA GLU A 28 -2.05 -1.52 -1.58
C GLU A 28 -2.71 -2.89 -1.72
N SER A 29 -3.52 -3.07 -2.75
CA SER A 29 -4.20 -4.34 -3.02
C SER A 29 -3.21 -5.47 -3.31
N ALA A 30 -2.18 -5.20 -4.09
CA ALA A 30 -1.14 -6.18 -4.41
C ALA A 30 -0.37 -6.58 -3.15
N MET A 31 -0.03 -5.61 -2.31
CA MET A 31 0.67 -5.87 -1.06
C MET A 31 -0.18 -6.68 -0.08
N LEU A 32 -1.48 -6.38 -0.01
CA LEU A 32 -2.42 -7.13 0.80
C LEU A 32 -2.49 -8.59 0.35
N SER A 33 -2.59 -8.83 -0.95
CA SER A 33 -2.62 -10.18 -1.53
C SER A 33 -1.34 -10.95 -1.21
N ALA A 34 -0.19 -10.29 -1.32
CA ALA A 34 1.10 -10.89 -1.00
C ALA A 34 1.21 -11.22 0.49
N ALA A 35 0.78 -10.31 1.35
CA ALA A 35 0.80 -10.52 2.80
C ALA A 35 -0.06 -11.72 3.21
N LYS A 36 -1.23 -11.85 2.62
CA LYS A 36 -2.14 -12.97 2.91
C LYS A 36 -1.56 -14.34 2.55
N ARG A 37 -0.59 -14.38 1.64
CA ARG A 37 0.08 -15.63 1.26
C ARG A 37 1.11 -16.08 2.30
N VAL A 38 1.70 -15.14 3.03
CA VAL A 38 2.76 -15.44 3.99
C VAL A 38 2.28 -15.40 5.44
N ILE A 39 1.16 -14.73 5.70
CA ILE A 39 0.56 -14.63 7.03
C ILE A 39 -0.61 -15.62 7.10
N ASP A 40 -0.60 -16.46 8.12
CA ASP A 40 -1.69 -17.41 8.36
C ASP A 40 -2.85 -16.67 9.04
N LEU A 41 -3.74 -16.13 8.22
CA LEU A 41 -4.92 -15.42 8.70
C LEU A 41 -6.11 -16.37 8.83
N LYS A 42 -6.78 -16.27 9.96
CA LYS A 42 -8.06 -16.96 10.17
C LYS A 42 -9.16 -16.22 9.41
N PRO A 43 -10.24 -16.90 9.00
CA PRO A 43 -11.31 -16.26 8.23
C PRO A 43 -11.93 -15.04 8.90
N GLU A 44 -11.97 -15.00 10.23
CA GLU A 44 -12.51 -13.88 10.99
C GLU A 44 -11.54 -12.73 11.20
N GLU A 45 -10.28 -12.92 10.82
CA GLU A 45 -9.26 -11.88 10.99
C GLU A 45 -9.26 -10.92 9.81
N GLU A 46 -9.14 -9.65 10.10
CA GLU A 46 -9.06 -8.58 9.12
C GLU A 46 -7.63 -8.08 9.01
N PHE A 47 -7.12 -8.00 7.79
CA PHE A 47 -5.79 -7.48 7.50
C PHE A 47 -5.88 -6.34 6.50
N LYS A 48 -5.17 -5.25 6.76
CA LYS A 48 -5.23 -4.07 5.92
C LYS A 48 -3.84 -3.49 5.70
N VAL A 49 -3.59 -3.00 4.50
CA VAL A 49 -2.36 -2.28 4.15
C VAL A 49 -2.74 -0.90 3.67
N GLU A 50 -2.09 0.11 4.21
CA GLU A 50 -2.28 1.50 3.79
C GLU A 50 -0.95 2.14 3.43
N ILE A 51 -0.96 2.97 2.39
CA ILE A 51 0.17 3.79 1.99
C ILE A 51 -0.19 5.24 2.28
N ASP A 52 0.60 5.91 3.10
CA ASP A 52 0.42 7.34 3.36
C ASP A 52 0.71 8.11 2.05
N ARG A 53 -0.27 8.90 1.60
CA ARG A 53 -0.19 9.61 0.31
C ARG A 53 0.85 10.72 0.29
N ASN A 54 1.25 11.22 1.45
CA ASN A 54 2.21 12.30 1.57
C ASN A 54 3.63 11.80 1.83
N SER A 55 3.80 10.87 2.76
CA SER A 55 5.12 10.39 3.17
C SER A 55 5.59 9.15 2.42
N GLY A 56 4.66 8.37 1.85
CA GLY A 56 4.97 7.09 1.24
C GLY A 56 5.20 5.97 2.24
N VAL A 57 4.94 6.22 3.52
CA VAL A 57 5.06 5.19 4.55
C VAL A 57 3.97 4.14 4.37
N ILE A 58 4.35 2.88 4.46
CA ILE A 58 3.45 1.74 4.36
C ILE A 58 3.14 1.27 5.77
N ARG A 59 1.85 1.13 6.09
CA ARG A 59 1.40 0.62 7.37
C ARG A 59 0.55 -0.61 7.19
N ALA A 60 0.75 -1.60 8.04
CA ALA A 60 -0.04 -2.82 8.06
C ALA A 60 -0.83 -2.91 9.35
N PHE A 61 -2.08 -3.33 9.24
CA PHE A 61 -3.00 -3.45 10.38
C PHE A 61 -3.60 -4.86 10.42
N ARG A 62 -3.75 -5.39 11.60
CA ARG A 62 -4.43 -6.66 11.85
C ARG A 62 -5.50 -6.42 12.89
N ASN A 63 -6.76 -6.66 12.53
CA ASN A 63 -7.92 -6.37 13.39
C ASN A 63 -7.92 -4.91 13.90
N GLY A 64 -7.53 -3.96 13.03
CA GLY A 64 -7.48 -2.54 13.36
C GLY A 64 -6.23 -2.09 14.12
N GLU A 65 -5.37 -3.01 14.53
CA GLU A 65 -4.14 -2.69 15.27
C GLU A 65 -2.95 -2.68 14.33
N GLN A 66 -2.15 -1.61 14.39
CA GLN A 66 -0.95 -1.50 13.55
C GLN A 66 0.10 -2.49 14.01
N ILE A 67 0.52 -3.37 13.08
CA ILE A 67 1.52 -4.41 13.34
C ILE A 67 2.80 -4.21 12.54
N GLY A 68 2.81 -3.30 11.58
CA GLY A 68 3.99 -3.07 10.77
C GLY A 68 4.03 -1.70 10.15
N ARG A 69 5.25 -1.26 9.85
CA ARG A 69 5.52 0.01 9.19
C ARG A 69 6.79 -0.13 8.35
N ALA A 70 6.76 0.35 7.12
CA ALA A 70 7.90 0.24 6.22
C ALA A 70 8.06 1.47 5.33
N HIS A 71 9.30 1.75 4.98
CA HIS A 71 9.67 2.69 3.93
C HIS A 71 10.33 1.92 2.80
N VAL A 72 9.94 2.24 1.59
CA VAL A 72 10.56 1.64 0.41
C VAL A 72 11.20 2.71 -0.44
#